data_747a4a4efa4b25c1b5398394c5600eb6
#
_entry.id   747a4a4efa4b25c1b5398394c5600eb6
#
_cell.length_a   1.000
_cell.length_b   1.000
_cell.length_c   1.000
_cell.angle_alpha   90.00
_cell.angle_beta   90.00
_cell.angle_gamma   90.00
#
_symmetry.space_group_name_H-M   'P 1'
#
loop_
_entity.id
_entity.type
_entity.pdbx_description
1 polymer ?
#
loop_
_entity_poly.entity_id
_entity_poly.type
_entity_poly.pdbx_seq_one_letter_code
_entity_poly.pdbx_strand_id
1 'polypeptide(L)'
;LKQTFKDHFKHMANPRNTISGLINKLKVDVSLIKHVDFVIYECIKPVLDPESQFQYITKISNHGVKHIVVNDISNTILSNYLQDWRKSYEYDIDGIVVSHNKKYPRRSGNPKHAFAFKMLLTDQMAEAKVLDVEWNIQKNGYIKPRIRIEPIKLGGVKITYATAFNAQFVETNNIGIGALIKLVRSGDVIPHIVEVTTPADKPKMPELRYVWNKSRVDIVIKDIETNKDVLSKRILFFFSHLKVDSLKKGNIKKLIDAGDNSIKQ
;
A
#
# COMPACT_ATOMS: atom_id res chain seq x y z
N LEU A 1 1.28 19.04 -7.08
CA LEU A 1 0.35 20.19 -6.93
C LEU A 1 -1.04 19.77 -7.36
N LYS A 2 -2.07 19.98 -6.51
CA LYS A 2 -3.46 19.57 -6.79
C LYS A 2 -3.99 20.18 -8.07
N GLN A 3 -3.84 21.49 -8.24
CA GLN A 3 -4.34 22.19 -9.41
C GLN A 3 -3.48 21.92 -10.64
N THR A 4 -2.18 22.03 -10.53
CA THR A 4 -1.24 21.74 -11.62
C THR A 4 -1.41 20.32 -12.17
N PHE A 5 -1.66 19.34 -11.29
CA PHE A 5 -1.90 17.97 -11.72
C PHE A 5 -3.17 17.86 -12.57
N LYS A 6 -4.27 18.48 -12.15
CA LYS A 6 -5.52 18.48 -12.90
C LYS A 6 -5.41 19.14 -14.26
N ASP A 7 -4.58 20.16 -14.36
CA ASP A 7 -4.42 20.94 -15.60
C ASP A 7 -3.52 20.25 -16.63
N HIS A 8 -2.41 19.67 -16.18
CA HIS A 8 -1.36 19.14 -17.05
C HIS A 8 -1.34 17.62 -17.19
N PHE A 9 -1.99 16.88 -16.26
CA PHE A 9 -1.94 15.42 -16.20
C PHE A 9 -3.32 14.76 -16.24
N LYS A 10 -4.26 15.34 -16.99
CA LYS A 10 -5.68 14.92 -17.07
C LYS A 10 -5.90 13.42 -17.36
N HIS A 11 -4.97 12.79 -18.07
CA HIS A 11 -5.08 11.35 -18.42
C HIS A 11 -4.42 10.44 -17.42
N MET A 12 -3.79 10.97 -16.38
CA MET A 12 -3.13 10.19 -15.34
C MET A 12 -4.06 9.92 -14.16
N ALA A 13 -3.92 8.76 -13.53
CA ALA A 13 -4.84 8.32 -12.48
C ALA A 13 -4.70 9.14 -11.18
N ASN A 14 -3.48 9.43 -10.76
CA ASN A 14 -3.18 10.22 -9.57
C ASN A 14 -1.73 10.74 -9.57
N PRO A 15 -1.41 11.78 -8.77
CA PRO A 15 -0.08 12.38 -8.71
C PRO A 15 1.03 11.40 -8.36
N ARG A 16 0.82 10.54 -7.35
CA ARG A 16 1.83 9.60 -6.86
C ARG A 16 2.27 8.61 -7.94
N ASN A 17 1.31 7.97 -8.61
CA ASN A 17 1.61 7.02 -9.68
C ASN A 17 2.27 7.70 -10.86
N THR A 18 1.88 8.93 -11.17
CA THR A 18 2.47 9.74 -12.23
C THR A 18 3.93 10.05 -11.96
N ILE A 19 4.27 10.55 -10.75
CA ILE A 19 5.65 10.84 -10.36
C ILE A 19 6.49 9.55 -10.34
N SER A 20 5.97 8.48 -9.74
CA SER A 20 6.66 7.19 -9.72
C SER A 20 6.93 6.69 -11.15
N GLY A 21 5.97 6.82 -12.05
CA GLY A 21 6.13 6.46 -13.46
C GLY A 21 7.16 7.32 -14.18
N LEU A 22 7.21 8.64 -13.90
CA LEU A 22 8.19 9.55 -14.52
C LEU A 22 9.63 9.26 -14.07
N ILE A 23 9.83 9.05 -12.77
CA ILE A 23 11.18 8.82 -12.18
C ILE A 23 11.76 7.47 -12.62
N ASN A 24 10.91 6.45 -12.80
CA ASN A 24 11.36 5.09 -13.15
C ASN A 24 11.46 4.84 -14.66
N LYS A 25 11.22 5.83 -15.51
CA LYS A 25 11.44 5.70 -16.97
C LYS A 25 12.93 5.74 -17.32
N LEU A 26 13.33 4.92 -18.30
CA LEU A 26 14.70 4.96 -18.86
C LEU A 26 15.03 6.32 -19.51
N LYS A 27 14.04 6.97 -20.13
CA LYS A 27 14.14 8.33 -20.65
C LYS A 27 13.12 9.21 -19.93
N VAL A 28 13.63 10.19 -19.22
CA VAL A 28 12.79 11.16 -18.50
C VAL A 28 12.14 12.11 -19.49
N ASP A 29 10.85 12.31 -19.37
CA ASP A 29 10.11 13.31 -20.15
C ASP A 29 10.31 14.71 -19.55
N VAL A 30 11.18 15.49 -20.16
CA VAL A 30 11.56 16.83 -19.70
C VAL A 30 10.35 17.78 -19.71
N SER A 31 9.38 17.58 -20.62
CA SER A 31 8.18 18.41 -20.70
C SER A 31 7.28 18.25 -19.47
N LEU A 32 7.26 17.08 -18.86
CA LEU A 32 6.47 16.76 -17.67
C LEU A 32 7.22 17.08 -16.37
N ILE A 33 8.55 16.91 -16.35
CA ILE A 33 9.35 17.09 -15.12
C ILE A 33 9.34 18.53 -14.62
N LYS A 34 9.17 19.53 -15.49
CA LYS A 34 9.02 20.94 -15.12
C LYS A 34 7.82 21.23 -14.22
N HIS A 35 6.87 20.31 -14.15
CA HIS A 35 5.69 20.41 -13.28
C HIS A 35 5.84 19.59 -11.98
N VAL A 36 7.04 19.07 -11.72
CA VAL A 36 7.36 18.28 -10.54
C VAL A 36 8.16 19.11 -9.56
N ASP A 37 7.67 19.26 -8.36
CA ASP A 37 8.37 19.95 -7.29
C ASP A 37 9.19 18.96 -6.47
N PHE A 38 10.34 19.41 -5.98
CA PHE A 38 11.19 18.68 -5.07
C PHE A 38 11.09 19.29 -3.68
N VAL A 39 10.47 18.58 -2.74
CA VAL A 39 10.24 19.06 -1.38
C VAL A 39 11.25 18.45 -0.41
N ILE A 40 12.01 19.30 0.28
CA ILE A 40 13.02 18.90 1.27
C ILE A 40 12.32 18.70 2.62
N TYR A 41 12.43 17.53 3.21
CA TYR A 41 11.81 17.21 4.49
C TYR A 41 12.78 16.86 5.60
N GLU A 42 14.04 16.59 5.29
CA GLU A 42 15.07 16.23 6.27
C GLU A 42 16.44 16.73 5.84
N CYS A 43 17.25 17.21 6.81
CA CYS A 43 18.66 17.51 6.65
C CYS A 43 19.50 16.42 7.33
N ILE A 44 20.30 15.69 6.56
CA ILE A 44 21.12 14.59 7.09
C ILE A 44 22.40 15.14 7.75
N LYS A 45 22.99 16.18 7.16
CA LYS A 45 24.18 16.90 7.66
C LYS A 45 24.01 18.39 7.42
N PRO A 46 24.26 19.22 8.43
CA PRO A 46 24.57 18.88 9.83
C PRO A 46 23.42 18.18 10.55
N VAL A 47 23.74 17.39 11.59
CA VAL A 47 22.70 16.74 12.42
C VAL A 47 22.13 17.77 13.38
N LEU A 48 20.88 18.17 13.15
CA LEU A 48 20.15 19.21 13.89
C LEU A 48 18.94 18.58 14.60
N ASP A 49 18.38 19.29 15.60
CA ASP A 49 17.04 19.02 16.07
C ASP A 49 16.01 19.44 15.01
N PRO A 50 14.76 18.95 15.06
CA PRO A 50 13.77 19.23 14.01
C PRO A 50 13.52 20.71 13.75
N GLU A 51 13.39 21.55 14.78
CA GLU A 51 13.15 22.97 14.60
C GLU A 51 14.31 23.68 13.91
N SER A 52 15.54 23.48 14.39
CA SER A 52 16.75 24.00 13.77
C SER A 52 16.95 23.49 12.33
N GLN A 53 16.56 22.23 12.08
CA GLN A 53 16.60 21.63 10.75
C GLN A 53 15.67 22.35 9.77
N PHE A 54 14.42 22.63 10.16
CA PHE A 54 13.48 23.34 9.29
C PHE A 54 13.87 24.79 9.06
N GLN A 55 14.41 25.48 10.07
CA GLN A 55 15.01 26.81 9.91
C GLN A 55 16.17 26.78 8.91
N TYR A 56 17.02 25.76 8.98
CA TYR A 56 18.12 25.59 8.03
C TYR A 56 17.62 25.33 6.61
N ILE A 57 16.65 24.43 6.43
CA ILE A 57 16.03 24.13 5.13
C ILE A 57 15.42 25.39 4.50
N THR A 58 14.70 26.19 5.29
CA THR A 58 14.07 27.44 4.82
C THR A 58 15.10 28.47 4.34
N LYS A 59 16.31 28.48 4.92
CA LYS A 59 17.40 29.37 4.48
C LYS A 59 18.02 28.96 3.13
N ILE A 60 18.02 27.67 2.82
CA ILE A 60 18.68 27.15 1.62
C ILE A 60 17.71 26.83 0.47
N SER A 61 16.40 26.74 0.76
CA SER A 61 15.40 26.39 -0.25
C SER A 61 14.01 26.91 0.15
N ASN A 62 13.24 27.33 -0.86
CA ASN A 62 11.83 27.68 -0.71
C ASN A 62 10.91 26.43 -0.74
N HIS A 63 11.49 25.23 -0.92
CA HIS A 63 10.75 23.97 -1.08
C HIS A 63 10.87 23.08 0.16
N GLY A 64 10.79 23.66 1.35
CA GLY A 64 10.72 22.92 2.60
C GLY A 64 9.31 22.36 2.85
N VAL A 65 9.24 21.23 3.58
CA VAL A 65 7.96 20.68 4.03
C VAL A 65 7.27 21.63 5.01
N LYS A 66 5.92 21.70 4.94
CA LYS A 66 5.14 22.45 5.93
C LYS A 66 5.29 21.85 7.32
N HIS A 67 5.62 22.67 8.30
CA HIS A 67 5.85 22.24 9.68
C HIS A 67 5.36 23.27 10.68
N ILE A 68 5.14 22.84 11.91
CA ILE A 68 4.86 23.67 13.09
C ILE A 68 5.51 23.04 14.31
N VAL A 69 5.74 23.85 15.33
CA VAL A 69 6.14 23.41 16.67
C VAL A 69 4.95 23.57 17.60
N VAL A 70 4.65 22.54 18.38
CA VAL A 70 3.54 22.53 19.35
C VAL A 70 4.03 22.01 20.68
N ASN A 71 3.45 22.50 21.77
CA ASN A 71 3.77 22.06 23.13
C ASN A 71 2.93 20.85 23.56
N ASP A 72 1.69 20.77 23.09
CA ASP A 72 0.75 19.71 23.42
C ASP A 72 0.24 18.99 22.19
N ILE A 73 0.02 17.69 22.34
CA ILE A 73 -0.58 16.84 21.30
C ILE A 73 -1.76 16.06 21.89
N SER A 74 -2.85 16.02 21.14
CA SER A 74 -3.98 15.13 21.37
C SER A 74 -4.56 14.69 20.04
N ASN A 75 -5.37 13.65 20.02
CA ASN A 75 -6.04 13.21 18.81
C ASN A 75 -6.87 14.34 18.17
N THR A 76 -7.53 15.16 18.98
CA THR A 76 -8.33 16.31 18.50
C THR A 76 -7.45 17.35 17.83
N ILE A 77 -6.34 17.76 18.48
CA ILE A 77 -5.40 18.74 17.95
C ILE A 77 -4.80 18.24 16.61
N LEU A 78 -4.31 17.01 16.58
CA LEU A 78 -3.73 16.43 15.38
C LEU A 78 -4.75 16.26 14.24
N SER A 79 -6.00 15.92 14.58
CA SER A 79 -7.09 15.84 13.60
C SER A 79 -7.39 17.20 12.99
N ASN A 80 -7.44 18.26 13.78
CA ASN A 80 -7.67 19.62 13.30
C ASN A 80 -6.55 20.07 12.37
N TYR A 81 -5.28 19.89 12.76
CA TYR A 81 -4.14 20.21 11.88
C TYR A 81 -4.17 19.43 10.57
N LEU A 82 -4.48 18.14 10.64
CA LEU A 82 -4.54 17.32 9.42
C LEU A 82 -5.67 17.76 8.49
N GLN A 83 -6.85 18.11 9.02
CA GLN A 83 -7.96 18.62 8.23
C GLN A 83 -7.63 19.98 7.58
N ASP A 84 -7.06 20.90 8.36
CA ASP A 84 -6.70 22.23 7.88
C ASP A 84 -5.60 22.16 6.81
N TRP A 85 -4.60 21.32 7.02
CA TRP A 85 -3.52 21.16 6.05
C TRP A 85 -3.98 20.46 4.77
N ARG A 86 -4.88 19.49 4.86
CA ARG A 86 -5.49 18.89 3.67
C ARG A 86 -6.22 19.91 2.79
N LYS A 87 -6.81 20.96 3.40
CA LYS A 87 -7.50 22.03 2.67
C LYS A 87 -6.53 23.08 2.13
N SER A 88 -5.56 23.49 2.96
CA SER A 88 -4.72 24.66 2.72
C SER A 88 -3.36 24.36 2.11
N TYR A 89 -2.83 23.14 2.26
CA TYR A 89 -1.53 22.79 1.72
C TYR A 89 -1.61 22.51 0.21
N GLU A 90 -0.61 22.94 -0.52
CA GLU A 90 -0.56 22.82 -2.00
C GLU A 90 -0.39 21.37 -2.48
N TYR A 91 0.09 20.46 -1.63
CA TYR A 91 0.21 19.05 -1.93
C TYR A 91 -0.87 18.24 -1.21
N ASP A 92 -1.29 17.13 -1.86
CA ASP A 92 -2.15 16.16 -1.19
C ASP A 92 -1.36 15.41 -0.12
N ILE A 93 -1.91 15.33 1.09
CA ILE A 93 -1.29 14.64 2.22
C ILE A 93 -2.20 13.55 2.79
N ASP A 94 -1.60 12.41 3.11
CA ASP A 94 -2.27 11.27 3.76
C ASP A 94 -2.36 11.42 5.26
N GLY A 95 -1.39 12.09 5.84
CA GLY A 95 -1.23 12.24 7.27
C GLY A 95 -0.15 13.26 7.60
N ILE A 96 0.14 13.40 8.87
CA ILE A 96 1.21 14.23 9.41
C ILE A 96 2.19 13.35 10.19
N VAL A 97 3.44 13.75 10.20
CA VAL A 97 4.46 13.12 11.04
C VAL A 97 4.65 13.98 12.27
N VAL A 98 4.49 13.39 13.44
CA VAL A 98 4.75 14.02 14.74
C VAL A 98 6.09 13.52 15.24
N SER A 99 7.01 14.42 15.56
CA SER A 99 8.33 14.09 16.06
C SER A 99 8.64 14.88 17.31
N HIS A 100 9.37 14.26 18.23
CA HIS A 100 9.91 14.96 19.38
C HIS A 100 10.95 15.99 18.93
N ASN A 101 10.87 17.23 19.43
CA ASN A 101 11.76 18.32 19.07
C ASN A 101 13.12 18.22 19.82
N LYS A 102 13.82 17.08 19.63
CA LYS A 102 15.16 16.84 20.15
C LYS A 102 16.03 16.16 19.11
N LYS A 103 17.34 16.33 19.25
CA LYS A 103 18.32 15.70 18.41
C LYS A 103 18.47 14.22 18.74
N TYR A 104 18.32 13.38 17.73
CA TYR A 104 18.50 11.94 17.84
C TYR A 104 19.49 11.41 16.79
N PRO A 105 20.29 10.39 17.11
CA PRO A 105 21.13 9.75 16.12
C PRO A 105 20.28 9.03 15.09
N ARG A 106 20.61 9.17 13.81
CA ARG A 106 19.91 8.48 12.73
C ARG A 106 20.14 6.98 12.84
N ARG A 107 19.07 6.20 12.76
CA ARG A 107 19.07 4.73 12.77
C ARG A 107 18.24 4.19 11.62
N SER A 108 18.52 2.97 11.18
CA SER A 108 17.65 2.25 10.24
C SER A 108 16.33 1.86 10.91
N GLY A 109 15.24 1.88 10.11
CA GLY A 109 13.89 1.54 10.59
C GLY A 109 13.11 2.74 11.12
N ASN A 110 11.92 2.47 11.68
CA ASN A 110 11.05 3.51 12.20
C ASN A 110 11.60 4.12 13.48
N PRO A 111 11.66 5.46 13.59
CA PRO A 111 12.15 6.13 14.79
C PRO A 111 11.18 5.96 15.96
N LYS A 112 11.70 5.67 17.14
CA LYS A 112 10.89 5.57 18.37
C LYS A 112 10.38 6.92 18.90
N HIS A 113 11.00 8.01 18.44
CA HIS A 113 10.71 9.39 18.86
C HIS A 113 9.79 10.13 17.89
N ALA A 114 9.23 9.43 16.90
CA ALA A 114 8.30 9.99 15.95
C ALA A 114 7.24 8.95 15.56
N PHE A 115 6.07 9.43 15.15
CA PHE A 115 5.00 8.59 14.64
C PHE A 115 4.23 9.30 13.51
N ALA A 116 3.60 8.53 12.66
CA ALA A 116 2.69 9.04 11.64
C ALA A 116 1.26 9.05 12.19
N PHE A 117 0.61 10.21 12.14
CA PHE A 117 -0.80 10.36 12.45
C PHE A 117 -1.62 10.42 11.16
N LYS A 118 -2.58 9.51 11.04
CA LYS A 118 -3.51 9.43 9.90
C LYS A 118 -4.93 9.39 10.42
N MET A 119 -5.83 10.03 9.69
CA MET A 119 -7.26 10.02 10.00
C MET A 119 -8.03 9.49 8.80
N LEU A 120 -8.96 8.58 9.05
CA LEU A 120 -9.90 8.11 8.05
C LEU A 120 -10.98 9.20 7.85
N LEU A 121 -11.19 9.58 6.62
CA LEU A 121 -12.27 10.46 6.22
C LEU A 121 -13.44 9.64 5.69
N THR A 122 -14.66 10.12 5.88
CA THR A 122 -15.88 9.48 5.37
C THR A 122 -15.91 9.35 3.85
N ASP A 123 -15.24 10.26 3.13
CA ASP A 123 -15.08 10.20 1.67
C ASP A 123 -14.12 9.09 1.19
N GLN A 124 -13.39 8.49 2.14
CA GLN A 124 -12.51 7.34 1.90
C GLN A 124 -13.16 6.01 2.27
N MET A 125 -14.44 6.00 2.56
CA MET A 125 -15.24 4.82 2.89
C MET A 125 -16.34 4.63 1.85
N ALA A 126 -16.58 3.39 1.47
CA ALA A 126 -17.69 3.04 0.58
C ALA A 126 -18.15 1.60 0.83
N GLU A 127 -19.39 1.33 0.53
CA GLU A 127 -19.94 -0.01 0.50
C GLU A 127 -19.83 -0.59 -0.91
N ALA A 128 -19.54 -1.88 -1.00
CA ALA A 128 -19.45 -2.60 -2.26
C ALA A 128 -19.93 -4.04 -2.11
N LYS A 129 -20.54 -4.54 -3.18
CA LYS A 129 -20.99 -5.94 -3.26
C LYS A 129 -19.83 -6.84 -3.68
N VAL A 130 -19.68 -7.96 -3.01
CA VAL A 130 -18.70 -8.99 -3.34
C VAL A 130 -19.18 -9.76 -4.56
N LEU A 131 -18.34 -9.78 -5.59
CA LEU A 131 -18.54 -10.57 -6.81
C LEU A 131 -17.88 -11.93 -6.72
N ASP A 132 -16.73 -11.99 -6.03
CA ASP A 132 -15.96 -13.22 -5.89
C ASP A 132 -14.93 -13.14 -4.76
N VAL A 133 -14.50 -14.30 -4.26
CA VAL A 133 -13.36 -14.46 -3.37
C VAL A 133 -12.30 -15.29 -4.09
N GLU A 134 -11.24 -14.62 -4.52
CA GLU A 134 -10.09 -15.24 -5.16
C GLU A 134 -9.07 -15.67 -4.12
N TRP A 135 -8.53 -16.89 -4.28
CA TRP A 135 -7.56 -17.44 -3.34
C TRP A 135 -6.19 -17.60 -3.99
N ASN A 136 -5.21 -16.90 -3.47
CA ASN A 136 -3.86 -16.82 -4.02
C ASN A 136 -2.86 -17.61 -3.18
N ILE A 137 -2.33 -18.70 -3.74
CA ILE A 137 -1.27 -19.49 -3.11
C ILE A 137 0.00 -18.66 -3.05
N GLN A 138 0.66 -18.61 -1.89
CA GLN A 138 1.93 -17.93 -1.67
C GLN A 138 3.11 -18.90 -1.82
N LYS A 139 4.35 -18.40 -1.94
CA LYS A 139 5.58 -19.21 -2.07
C LYS A 139 5.83 -20.19 -0.91
N ASN A 140 5.26 -19.91 0.25
CA ASN A 140 5.34 -20.74 1.46
C ASN A 140 4.12 -21.62 1.65
N GLY A 141 3.26 -21.75 0.64
CA GLY A 141 2.07 -22.60 0.65
C GLY A 141 0.83 -21.97 1.31
N TYR A 142 0.94 -20.82 1.97
CA TYR A 142 -0.23 -20.12 2.47
C TYR A 142 -1.17 -19.70 1.35
N ILE A 143 -2.46 -19.78 1.59
CA ILE A 143 -3.50 -19.38 0.64
C ILE A 143 -4.15 -18.11 1.19
N LYS A 144 -4.00 -16.99 0.48
CA LYS A 144 -4.50 -15.69 0.92
C LYS A 144 -5.68 -15.23 0.09
N PRO A 145 -6.75 -14.71 0.74
CA PRO A 145 -7.93 -14.22 0.06
C PRO A 145 -7.70 -12.84 -0.57
N ARG A 146 -8.35 -12.63 -1.70
CA ARG A 146 -8.50 -11.35 -2.38
C ARG A 146 -9.95 -11.22 -2.83
N ILE A 147 -10.61 -10.17 -2.40
CA ILE A 147 -12.04 -9.99 -2.65
C ILE A 147 -12.22 -9.17 -3.92
N ARG A 148 -12.88 -9.74 -4.92
CA ARG A 148 -13.31 -9.03 -6.11
C ARG A 148 -14.70 -8.44 -5.84
N ILE A 149 -14.84 -7.13 -6.08
CA ILE A 149 -16.05 -6.37 -5.79
C ILE A 149 -16.63 -5.71 -7.04
N GLU A 150 -17.87 -5.30 -6.96
CA GLU A 150 -18.43 -4.37 -7.92
C GLU A 150 -17.55 -3.11 -7.96
N PRO A 151 -17.21 -2.60 -9.17
CA PRO A 151 -16.30 -1.46 -9.28
C PRO A 151 -16.89 -0.22 -8.61
N ILE A 152 -16.19 0.34 -7.63
CA ILE A 152 -16.53 1.59 -6.96
C ILE A 152 -15.46 2.65 -7.20
N LYS A 153 -15.84 3.93 -7.11
CA LYS A 153 -14.88 5.04 -7.05
C LYS A 153 -14.64 5.43 -5.59
N LEU A 154 -13.38 5.39 -5.14
CA LEU A 154 -13.01 5.73 -3.78
C LEU A 154 -11.68 6.49 -3.78
N GLY A 155 -11.68 7.70 -3.22
CA GLY A 155 -10.51 8.58 -3.26
C GLY A 155 -10.03 8.88 -4.70
N GLY A 156 -10.96 9.08 -5.65
CA GLY A 156 -10.65 9.40 -7.05
C GLY A 156 -10.16 8.22 -7.90
N VAL A 157 -10.07 7.00 -7.34
CA VAL A 157 -9.58 5.80 -8.04
C VAL A 157 -10.67 4.75 -8.13
N LYS A 158 -10.72 4.03 -9.27
CA LYS A 158 -11.60 2.89 -9.46
C LYS A 158 -11.05 1.68 -8.71
N ILE A 159 -11.80 1.16 -7.74
CA ILE A 159 -11.48 -0.01 -6.94
C ILE A 159 -12.30 -1.19 -7.44
N THR A 160 -11.63 -2.31 -7.70
CA THR A 160 -12.23 -3.56 -8.14
C THR A 160 -11.88 -4.73 -7.22
N TYR A 161 -10.90 -4.51 -6.33
CA TYR A 161 -10.44 -5.50 -5.37
C TYR A 161 -10.19 -4.89 -4.00
N ALA A 162 -10.45 -5.70 -2.97
CA ALA A 162 -10.13 -5.39 -1.59
C ALA A 162 -9.35 -6.53 -0.94
N THR A 163 -8.59 -6.20 0.10
CA THR A 163 -7.91 -7.20 0.93
C THR A 163 -8.84 -7.65 2.04
N ALA A 164 -9.02 -8.98 2.16
CA ALA A 164 -9.57 -9.62 3.36
C ALA A 164 -8.39 -10.24 4.11
N PHE A 165 -8.15 -9.82 5.32
CA PHE A 165 -6.95 -10.08 6.13
C PHE A 165 -6.39 -11.52 6.05
N ASN A 166 -7.26 -12.54 6.24
CA ASN A 166 -6.90 -13.95 6.31
C ASN A 166 -8.13 -14.86 6.05
N ALA A 167 -7.92 -16.16 6.07
CA ALA A 167 -8.97 -17.15 5.82
C ALA A 167 -10.03 -17.18 6.94
N GLN A 168 -9.62 -17.04 8.19
CA GLN A 168 -10.53 -16.98 9.33
C GLN A 168 -11.51 -15.80 9.18
N PHE A 169 -11.02 -14.64 8.77
CA PHE A 169 -11.88 -13.47 8.57
C PHE A 169 -12.95 -13.72 7.50
N VAL A 170 -12.60 -14.40 6.41
CA VAL A 170 -13.55 -14.77 5.35
C VAL A 170 -14.58 -15.76 5.88
N GLU A 171 -14.16 -16.81 6.58
CA GLU A 171 -15.03 -17.83 7.13
C GLU A 171 -15.98 -17.26 8.19
N THR A 172 -15.44 -16.57 9.20
CA THR A 172 -16.20 -16.07 10.35
C THR A 172 -17.23 -15.00 9.97
N ASN A 173 -16.93 -14.19 8.97
CA ASN A 173 -17.83 -13.12 8.53
C ASN A 173 -18.70 -13.51 7.32
N ASN A 174 -18.74 -14.79 6.94
CA ASN A 174 -19.46 -15.29 5.78
C ASN A 174 -19.24 -14.44 4.52
N ILE A 175 -17.97 -14.14 4.21
CA ILE A 175 -17.63 -13.38 3.00
C ILE A 175 -17.71 -14.32 1.79
N GLY A 176 -18.74 -14.14 1.00
CA GLY A 176 -19.04 -14.89 -0.20
C GLY A 176 -19.65 -14.00 -1.27
N ILE A 177 -20.06 -14.61 -2.39
CA ILE A 177 -20.72 -13.89 -3.48
C ILE A 177 -22.02 -13.28 -2.96
N GLY A 178 -22.22 -11.99 -3.23
CA GLY A 178 -23.40 -11.25 -2.82
C GLY A 178 -23.29 -10.54 -1.48
N ALA A 179 -22.28 -10.83 -0.65
CA ALA A 179 -22.06 -10.10 0.59
C ALA A 179 -21.86 -8.60 0.33
N LEU A 180 -22.34 -7.75 1.23
CA LEU A 180 -22.06 -6.31 1.24
C LEU A 180 -20.97 -6.01 2.26
N ILE A 181 -19.94 -5.32 1.83
CA ILE A 181 -18.76 -5.01 2.63
C ILE A 181 -18.46 -3.52 2.59
N LYS A 182 -18.11 -2.98 3.73
CA LYS A 182 -17.66 -1.60 3.88
C LYS A 182 -16.14 -1.55 3.79
N LEU A 183 -15.66 -0.78 2.85
CA LEU A 183 -14.26 -0.63 2.53
C LEU A 183 -13.74 0.72 2.98
N VAL A 184 -12.49 0.76 3.36
CA VAL A 184 -11.75 1.99 3.57
C VAL A 184 -10.49 1.98 2.71
N ARG A 185 -10.19 3.15 2.15
CA ARG A 185 -8.92 3.41 1.46
C ARG A 185 -8.29 4.65 2.07
N SER A 186 -7.31 4.45 2.95
CA SER A 186 -6.54 5.56 3.51
C SER A 186 -5.33 5.85 2.63
N GLY A 187 -5.33 6.99 1.96
CA GLY A 187 -4.29 7.40 1.03
C GLY A 187 -4.18 6.45 -0.18
N ASP A 188 -2.97 6.20 -0.65
CA ASP A 188 -2.69 5.26 -1.76
C ASP A 188 -2.54 3.80 -1.30
N VAL A 189 -3.06 3.47 -0.14
CA VAL A 189 -2.98 2.11 0.42
C VAL A 189 -4.03 1.21 -0.24
N ILE A 190 -3.74 -0.08 -0.27
CA ILE A 190 -4.66 -1.12 -0.77
C ILE A 190 -5.96 -1.06 0.05
N PRO A 191 -7.13 -0.98 -0.59
CA PRO A 191 -8.41 -0.98 0.12
C PRO A 191 -8.57 -2.24 0.96
N HIS A 192 -9.02 -2.08 2.20
CA HIS A 192 -9.31 -3.20 3.08
C HIS A 192 -10.72 -3.12 3.65
N ILE A 193 -11.24 -4.26 4.05
CA ILE A 193 -12.57 -4.39 4.61
C ILE A 193 -12.52 -3.95 6.07
N VAL A 194 -13.40 -3.06 6.47
CA VAL A 194 -13.58 -2.64 7.88
C VAL A 194 -14.79 -3.29 8.53
N GLU A 195 -15.79 -3.64 7.72
CA GLU A 195 -17.05 -4.18 8.20
C GLU A 195 -17.70 -5.03 7.11
N VAL A 196 -18.37 -6.11 7.48
CA VAL A 196 -19.29 -6.84 6.61
C VAL A 196 -20.71 -6.45 7.02
N THR A 197 -21.35 -5.60 6.20
CA THR A 197 -22.68 -5.04 6.51
C THR A 197 -23.79 -6.04 6.25
N THR A 198 -23.61 -6.89 5.24
CA THR A 198 -24.51 -8.01 4.97
C THR A 198 -23.67 -9.23 4.59
N PRO A 199 -23.65 -10.29 5.41
CA PRO A 199 -22.95 -11.52 5.07
C PRO A 199 -23.65 -12.26 3.93
N ALA A 200 -22.91 -13.09 3.20
CA ALA A 200 -23.49 -14.06 2.28
C ALA A 200 -24.07 -15.27 3.03
N ASP A 201 -24.86 -16.10 2.35
CA ASP A 201 -25.40 -17.34 2.93
C ASP A 201 -24.30 -18.28 3.43
N LYS A 202 -23.17 -18.28 2.74
CA LYS A 202 -21.97 -19.06 3.11
C LYS A 202 -20.69 -18.36 2.65
N PRO A 203 -19.56 -18.55 3.38
CA PRO A 203 -18.28 -18.03 2.93
C PRO A 203 -17.82 -18.77 1.67
N LYS A 204 -17.20 -18.04 0.75
CA LYS A 204 -16.57 -18.67 -0.42
C LYS A 204 -15.13 -19.06 -0.10
N MET A 205 -14.96 -20.25 0.46
CA MET A 205 -13.64 -20.85 0.73
C MET A 205 -13.03 -21.42 -0.57
N PRO A 206 -11.69 -21.67 -0.62
CA PRO A 206 -11.07 -22.24 -1.82
C PRO A 206 -11.49 -23.68 -2.05
N GLU A 207 -11.61 -24.08 -3.30
CA GLU A 207 -11.90 -25.47 -3.70
C GLU A 207 -10.66 -26.40 -3.61
N LEU A 208 -9.47 -25.81 -3.41
CA LEU A 208 -8.21 -26.54 -3.26
C LEU A 208 -8.16 -27.30 -1.94
N ARG A 209 -7.44 -28.43 -1.90
CA ARG A 209 -7.19 -29.16 -0.65
C ARG A 209 -6.24 -28.33 0.23
N TYR A 210 -6.73 -27.94 1.39
CA TYR A 210 -5.97 -27.16 2.37
C TYR A 210 -6.11 -27.73 3.79
N VAL A 211 -5.23 -27.25 4.65
CA VAL A 211 -5.29 -27.44 6.10
C VAL A 211 -5.18 -26.09 6.80
N TRP A 212 -5.85 -25.97 7.94
CA TRP A 212 -5.66 -24.79 8.78
C TRP A 212 -4.30 -24.82 9.46
N ASN A 213 -3.67 -23.66 9.60
CA ASN A 213 -2.46 -23.55 10.43
C ASN A 213 -2.80 -23.72 11.92
N LYS A 214 -1.77 -23.83 12.77
CA LYS A 214 -1.95 -24.06 14.21
C LYS A 214 -2.80 -23.01 14.92
N SER A 215 -2.72 -21.74 14.49
CA SER A 215 -3.50 -20.64 15.05
C SER A 215 -4.92 -20.55 14.50
N ARG A 216 -5.26 -21.36 13.50
CA ARG A 216 -6.54 -21.35 12.79
C ARG A 216 -6.91 -19.97 12.15
N VAL A 217 -5.91 -19.14 11.88
CA VAL A 217 -6.05 -17.84 11.23
C VAL A 217 -5.92 -17.96 9.71
N ASP A 218 -5.01 -18.80 9.25
CA ASP A 218 -4.68 -18.98 7.85
C ASP A 218 -4.80 -20.44 7.41
N ILE A 219 -4.99 -20.62 6.13
CA ILE A 219 -4.99 -21.94 5.48
C ILE A 219 -3.74 -22.12 4.62
N VAL A 220 -3.29 -23.36 4.55
CA VAL A 220 -2.08 -23.77 3.82
C VAL A 220 -2.45 -24.90 2.88
N ILE A 221 -1.94 -24.88 1.66
CA ILE A 221 -2.17 -25.96 0.70
C ILE A 221 -1.58 -27.28 1.24
N LYS A 222 -2.32 -28.38 1.07
CA LYS A 222 -1.89 -29.68 1.64
C LYS A 222 -0.62 -30.20 0.97
N ASP A 223 -0.51 -30.05 -0.34
CA ASP A 223 0.58 -30.65 -1.14
C ASP A 223 1.60 -29.57 -1.56
N ILE A 224 2.26 -28.94 -0.59
CA ILE A 224 3.17 -27.80 -0.82
C ILE A 224 4.31 -28.13 -1.78
N GLU A 225 4.93 -29.28 -1.62
CA GLU A 225 6.17 -29.64 -2.36
C GLU A 225 5.92 -30.00 -3.83
N THR A 226 4.72 -30.47 -4.14
CA THR A 226 4.33 -30.88 -5.50
C THR A 226 3.50 -29.82 -6.24
N ASN A 227 3.11 -28.76 -5.54
CA ASN A 227 2.25 -27.73 -6.12
C ASN A 227 3.04 -26.81 -7.05
N LYS A 228 2.68 -26.80 -8.34
CA LYS A 228 3.34 -26.00 -9.39
C LYS A 228 3.30 -24.49 -9.12
N ASP A 229 2.25 -23.97 -8.50
CA ASP A 229 2.16 -22.54 -8.18
C ASP A 229 3.11 -22.14 -7.05
N VAL A 230 3.25 -23.00 -6.01
CA VAL A 230 4.23 -22.79 -4.94
C VAL A 230 5.63 -22.81 -5.51
N LEU A 231 5.95 -23.82 -6.32
CA LEU A 231 7.24 -23.99 -6.97
C LEU A 231 7.59 -22.80 -7.86
N SER A 232 6.67 -22.40 -8.72
CA SER A 232 6.83 -21.22 -9.59
C SER A 232 7.15 -19.94 -8.80
N LYS A 233 6.49 -19.74 -7.67
CA LYS A 233 6.73 -18.57 -6.81
C LYS A 233 8.02 -18.66 -6.01
N ARG A 234 8.44 -19.85 -5.61
CA ARG A 234 9.76 -20.09 -4.97
C ARG A 234 10.89 -19.78 -5.93
N ILE A 235 10.83 -20.31 -7.16
CA ILE A 235 11.80 -20.07 -8.23
C ILE A 235 11.87 -18.58 -8.56
N LEU A 236 10.72 -17.95 -8.80
CA LEU A 236 10.66 -16.51 -9.08
C LEU A 236 11.28 -15.67 -7.96
N PHE A 237 10.97 -16.01 -6.71
CA PHE A 237 11.51 -15.32 -5.55
C PHE A 237 13.03 -15.46 -5.48
N PHE A 238 13.58 -16.66 -5.68
CA PHE A 238 15.01 -16.93 -5.67
C PHE A 238 15.75 -16.11 -6.73
N PHE A 239 15.35 -16.23 -7.99
CA PHE A 239 16.02 -15.55 -9.10
C PHE A 239 15.82 -14.02 -9.11
N SER A 240 14.70 -13.54 -8.58
CA SER A 240 14.51 -12.09 -8.41
C SER A 240 15.46 -11.49 -7.36
N HIS A 241 15.84 -12.23 -6.31
CA HIS A 241 16.87 -11.82 -5.36
C HIS A 241 18.28 -11.82 -5.94
N LEU A 242 18.56 -12.72 -6.86
CA LEU A 242 19.81 -12.75 -7.63
C LEU A 242 19.85 -11.71 -8.76
N LYS A 243 18.76 -10.93 -8.94
CA LYS A 243 18.62 -9.92 -9.99
C LYS A 243 18.86 -10.47 -11.41
N VAL A 244 18.45 -11.71 -11.66
CA VAL A 244 18.55 -12.34 -12.98
C VAL A 244 17.53 -11.68 -13.91
N ASP A 245 18.03 -11.08 -14.98
CA ASP A 245 17.20 -10.43 -15.98
C ASP A 245 16.37 -11.45 -16.80
N SER A 246 15.19 -10.97 -17.26
CA SER A 246 14.30 -11.71 -18.16
C SER A 246 13.67 -12.99 -17.59
N LEU A 247 14.00 -13.42 -16.37
CA LEU A 247 13.38 -14.58 -15.73
C LEU A 247 12.12 -14.16 -14.95
N LYS A 248 11.06 -13.80 -15.70
CA LYS A 248 9.76 -13.40 -15.16
C LYS A 248 8.80 -14.58 -15.07
N LYS A 249 7.64 -14.37 -14.39
CA LYS A 249 6.62 -15.40 -14.15
C LYS A 249 6.27 -16.25 -15.38
N GLY A 250 6.18 -15.66 -16.58
CA GLY A 250 5.84 -16.37 -17.81
C GLY A 250 6.92 -17.37 -18.23
N ASN A 251 8.20 -17.00 -18.14
CA ASN A 251 9.32 -17.86 -18.49
C ASN A 251 9.52 -18.99 -17.46
N ILE A 252 9.34 -18.68 -16.15
CA ILE A 252 9.38 -19.70 -15.10
C ILE A 252 8.27 -20.74 -15.28
N LYS A 253 7.06 -20.30 -15.68
CA LYS A 253 5.99 -21.25 -15.98
C LYS A 253 6.36 -22.20 -17.10
N LYS A 254 6.97 -21.70 -18.20
CA LYS A 254 7.44 -22.54 -19.31
C LYS A 254 8.49 -23.56 -18.88
N LEU A 255 9.44 -23.16 -18.01
CA LEU A 255 10.46 -24.06 -17.45
C LEU A 255 9.82 -25.19 -16.64
N ILE A 256 8.90 -24.86 -15.75
CA ILE A 256 8.19 -25.86 -14.93
C ILE A 256 7.35 -26.79 -15.80
N ASP A 257 6.69 -26.27 -16.83
CA ASP A 257 5.90 -27.08 -17.75
C ASP A 257 6.80 -27.99 -18.65
N ALA A 258 8.04 -27.58 -18.86
CA ALA A 258 9.07 -28.40 -19.57
C ALA A 258 9.75 -29.45 -18.65
N GLY A 259 9.48 -29.46 -17.35
CA GLY A 259 10.02 -30.44 -16.42
C GLY A 259 11.09 -29.93 -15.44
N ASP A 260 11.50 -28.65 -15.56
CA ASP A 260 12.45 -28.01 -14.64
C ASP A 260 11.78 -27.70 -13.30
N ASN A 261 11.80 -28.66 -12.40
CA ASN A 261 10.99 -28.63 -11.18
C ASN A 261 11.78 -28.25 -9.92
N SER A 262 13.04 -27.83 -10.04
CA SER A 262 13.83 -27.44 -8.87
C SER A 262 14.77 -26.25 -9.15
N ILE A 263 15.16 -25.56 -8.07
CA ILE A 263 16.15 -24.47 -8.14
C ILE A 263 17.56 -25.02 -8.45
N LYS A 264 17.77 -26.32 -8.26
CA LYS A 264 19.05 -26.99 -8.51
C LYS A 264 19.26 -27.41 -9.97
N GLN A 265 18.21 -27.42 -10.73
CA GLN A 265 18.24 -27.59 -12.19
C GLN A 265 18.32 -26.22 -12.85
#